data_d47dc1ed4d9b363a39d009e089ac33d3
#
_entry.id   d47dc1ed4d9b363a39d009e089ac33d3
#
_cell.length_a   1.000
_cell.length_b   1.000
_cell.length_c   1.000
_cell.angle_alpha   90.00
_cell.angle_beta   90.00
_cell.angle_gamma   90.00
#
_symmetry.space_group_name_H-M   'P 1'
#
loop_
_entity.id
_entity.type
_entity.pdbx_description
1 polymer ?
#
loop_
_entity_poly.entity_id
_entity_poly.type
_entity_poly.pdbx_seq_one_letter_code
_entity_poly.pdbx_strand_id
1 'polypeptide(L)'
;MNTALKAGLRTVALTALLAPALVLVPGAAQAAPSGCSGRYNLEYQNTYAVYCGTGSGEYRAKARCYRIGSENYTTRYGTWKRPGGTHSTVFCQSNEEVASGSWELRG
;
A
#
# COMPACT_ATOMS: atom_id res chain seq x y z
N MET A 1 38.08 -32.61 -27.19
CA MET A 1 37.83 -32.64 -26.96
C MET A 1 37.48 -32.48 -26.46
N ASN A 2 37.34 -32.07 -26.39
CA ASN A 2 36.98 -31.87 -26.06
C ASN A 2 36.56 -31.50 -25.39
N THR A 3 36.59 -31.01 -25.45
CA THR A 3 36.23 -30.79 -24.91
C THR A 3 35.68 -30.29 -24.20
N ALA A 4 36.10 -30.08 -24.38
CA ALA A 4 35.67 -29.71 -23.88
C ALA A 4 35.04 -29.31 -23.39
N LEU A 5 35.02 -29.20 -23.58
CA LEU A 5 34.42 -28.92 -23.14
C LEU A 5 33.99 -28.60 -22.45
N LYS A 6 34.45 -28.61 -22.60
CA LYS A 6 34.02 -28.45 -22.02
C LYS A 6 33.57 -28.03 -21.26
N ALA A 7 33.79 -27.76 -21.38
CA ALA A 7 33.36 -27.29 -20.71
C ALA A 7 32.81 -26.82 -20.15
N GLY A 8 32.87 -26.66 -20.23
CA GLY A 8 32.36 -26.14 -19.81
C GLY A 8 31.81 -25.68 -19.32
N LEU A 9 31.86 -25.59 -19.50
CA LEU A 9 31.26 -25.16 -19.06
C LEU A 9 30.84 -24.79 -18.27
N ARG A 10 31.21 -24.70 -18.28
CA ARG A 10 30.78 -24.37 -17.59
C ARG A 10 30.26 -23.87 -17.06
N THR A 11 30.34 -23.47 -17.30
CA THR A 11 29.61 -22.83 -16.93
C THR A 11 28.99 -22.67 -16.20
N VAL A 12 29.16 -22.69 -16.28
CA VAL A 12 28.51 -22.56 -15.74
C VAL A 12 28.17 -22.20 -14.89
N ALA A 13 28.53 -22.12 -14.79
CA ALA A 13 28.26 -21.69 -13.88
C ALA A 13 27.54 -20.65 -13.65
N LEU A 14 27.63 -20.26 -13.94
CA LEU A 14 27.07 -19.35 -13.86
C LEU A 14 25.92 -19.13 -13.28
N THR A 15 25.58 -19.17 -13.38
CA THR A 15 24.48 -19.28 -12.92
C THR A 15 24.28 -18.88 -11.55
N ALA A 16 25.01 -19.04 -10.80
CA ALA A 16 24.91 -18.70 -9.45
C ALA A 16 24.64 -17.27 -9.27
N LEU A 17 25.00 -16.55 -10.15
CA LEU A 17 24.85 -15.20 -10.11
C LEU A 17 23.53 -14.79 -9.78
N LEU A 18 22.63 -15.47 -10.19
CA LEU A 18 21.32 -15.12 -10.01
C LEU A 18 20.97 -14.93 -8.62
N ALA A 19 21.41 -15.73 -7.83
CA ALA A 19 21.05 -15.69 -6.47
C ALA A 19 21.16 -14.34 -5.83
N PRO A 20 22.18 -13.66 -6.01
CA PRO A 20 22.35 -12.39 -5.33
C PRO A 20 21.22 -11.46 -5.58
N ALA A 21 20.78 -11.45 -6.74
CA ALA A 21 19.77 -10.55 -7.11
C ALA A 21 18.53 -10.73 -6.32
N LEU A 22 18.24 -11.92 -6.03
CA LEU A 22 17.03 -12.19 -5.35
C LEU A 22 17.02 -11.66 -3.98
N VAL A 23 18.10 -11.69 -3.38
CA VAL A 23 18.18 -11.26 -2.03
C VAL A 23 17.70 -9.88 -1.82
N LEU A 24 17.91 -9.04 -2.72
CA LEU A 24 17.54 -7.67 -2.56
C LEU A 24 16.07 -7.43 -2.59
N VAL A 25 15.43 -8.13 -3.40
CA VAL A 25 14.03 -7.91 -3.59
C VAL A 25 13.16 -8.10 -2.38
N PRO A 26 13.31 -9.13 -1.64
CA PRO A 26 12.44 -9.35 -0.49
C PRO A 26 12.45 -8.22 0.50
N GLY A 27 13.59 -7.63 0.67
CA GLY A 27 13.68 -6.55 1.61
C GLY A 27 12.84 -5.37 1.22
N ALA A 28 12.83 -5.08 -0.04
CA ALA A 28 12.05 -3.95 -0.50
C ALA A 28 10.56 -4.22 -0.36
N ALA A 29 10.17 -5.42 -0.60
CA ALA A 29 8.76 -5.75 -0.56
C ALA A 29 8.17 -5.61 0.84
N GLN A 30 8.99 -5.69 1.86
CA GLN A 30 8.49 -5.62 3.21
C GLN A 30 8.26 -4.21 3.71
N ALA A 31 8.58 -3.23 2.92
CA ALA A 31 8.44 -1.86 3.36
C ALA A 31 7.02 -1.34 3.32
N ALA A 32 6.13 -2.00 2.66
CA ALA A 32 4.78 -1.47 2.49
C ALA A 32 3.83 -1.99 3.56
N PRO A 33 2.87 -1.18 3.99
CA PRO A 33 1.80 -1.67 4.85
C PRO A 33 0.96 -2.73 4.13
N SER A 34 0.38 -3.64 4.89
CA SER A 34 -0.47 -4.68 4.36
C SER A 34 -1.55 -5.03 5.37
N GLY A 35 -2.47 -5.91 4.96
CA GLY A 35 -3.59 -6.24 5.80
C GLY A 35 -4.48 -5.04 6.01
N CYS A 36 -4.76 -4.29 4.95
CA CYS A 36 -5.52 -3.05 5.03
C CYS A 36 -7.00 -3.29 4.77
N SER A 37 -7.83 -2.53 5.45
CA SER A 37 -9.26 -2.53 5.21
C SER A 37 -9.81 -1.14 5.48
N GLY A 38 -10.95 -0.84 4.88
CA GLY A 38 -11.57 0.46 5.05
C GLY A 38 -13.05 0.30 5.34
N ARG A 39 -13.61 1.25 6.07
CA ARG A 39 -15.02 1.25 6.43
C ARG A 39 -15.58 2.65 6.44
N TYR A 40 -16.80 2.76 5.98
CA TYR A 40 -17.55 4.02 6.06
C TYR A 40 -18.23 4.11 7.41
N ASN A 41 -18.24 5.30 7.98
CA ASN A 41 -18.97 5.60 9.20
C ASN A 41 -18.64 4.69 10.38
N LEU A 42 -17.36 4.41 10.57
CA LEU A 42 -16.95 3.49 11.62
C LEU A 42 -17.21 4.04 13.02
N GLU A 43 -16.75 5.23 13.30
CA GLU A 43 -16.96 5.87 14.60
C GLU A 43 -17.86 7.09 14.49
N TYR A 44 -17.73 7.81 13.40
CA TYR A 44 -18.46 9.04 13.17
C TYR A 44 -19.17 8.97 11.85
N GLN A 45 -20.27 9.72 11.74
CA GLN A 45 -20.99 9.83 10.49
C GLN A 45 -20.15 10.53 9.45
N ASN A 46 -20.37 10.17 8.21
CA ASN A 46 -19.79 10.86 7.06
C ASN A 46 -18.27 10.79 7.03
N THR A 47 -17.74 9.63 7.36
CA THR A 47 -16.31 9.38 7.39
C THR A 47 -15.94 8.10 6.66
N TYR A 48 -14.64 7.98 6.33
CA TYR A 48 -14.09 6.73 5.82
C TYR A 48 -12.80 6.48 6.59
N ALA A 49 -12.69 5.32 7.22
CA ALA A 49 -11.56 4.99 8.08
C ALA A 49 -10.83 3.78 7.54
N VAL A 50 -9.51 3.82 7.57
CA VAL A 50 -8.65 2.74 7.07
C VAL A 50 -7.70 2.29 8.16
N TYR A 51 -7.49 0.99 8.22
CA TYR A 51 -6.56 0.38 9.14
C TYR A 51 -5.73 -0.66 8.40
N CYS A 52 -4.43 -0.62 8.60
CA CYS A 52 -3.51 -1.64 8.08
C CYS A 52 -2.82 -2.27 9.27
N GLY A 53 -2.86 -3.59 9.36
CA GLY A 53 -2.39 -4.28 10.57
C GLY A 53 -0.93 -4.65 10.57
N THR A 54 -0.30 -4.79 9.41
CA THR A 54 1.06 -5.32 9.32
C THR A 54 1.90 -4.54 8.32
N GLY A 55 3.19 -4.87 8.29
CA GLY A 55 4.11 -4.22 7.39
C GLY A 55 4.80 -3.03 8.01
N SER A 56 5.53 -2.29 7.21
CA SER A 56 6.21 -1.08 7.66
C SER A 56 5.81 0.06 6.74
N GLY A 57 6.29 1.27 7.06
CA GLY A 57 5.88 2.43 6.32
C GLY A 57 4.63 3.04 6.94
N GLU A 58 3.87 3.78 6.13
CA GLU A 58 2.69 4.47 6.61
C GLU A 58 1.55 4.37 5.62
N TYR A 59 0.33 4.54 6.11
CA TYR A 59 -0.87 4.55 5.29
C TYR A 59 -1.77 5.69 5.70
N ARG A 60 -2.63 6.10 4.79
CA ARG A 60 -3.68 7.07 5.11
C ARG A 60 -4.93 6.79 4.29
N ALA A 61 -6.05 7.14 4.87
CA ALA A 61 -7.32 7.05 4.19
C ALA A 61 -7.43 8.15 3.14
N LYS A 62 -8.19 7.88 2.09
CA LYS A 62 -8.45 8.83 1.02
C LYS A 62 -9.90 8.62 0.58
N ALA A 63 -10.63 9.68 0.39
CA ALA A 63 -12.00 9.57 -0.06
C ALA A 63 -12.43 10.85 -0.74
N ARG A 64 -13.52 10.76 -1.47
CA ARG A 64 -14.14 11.93 -2.06
C ARG A 64 -15.28 12.37 -1.17
N CYS A 65 -15.35 13.66 -0.93
CA CYS A 65 -16.46 14.25 -0.19
C CYS A 65 -17.27 15.05 -1.18
N TYR A 66 -18.43 14.54 -1.54
CA TYR A 66 -19.31 15.14 -2.53
C TYR A 66 -20.26 16.10 -1.86
N ARG A 67 -20.41 17.28 -2.45
CA ARG A 67 -21.39 18.22 -1.95
C ARG A 67 -22.78 17.63 -2.18
N ILE A 68 -23.61 17.60 -1.16
CA ILE A 68 -24.94 17.02 -1.25
C ILE A 68 -25.74 17.70 -2.36
N GLY A 69 -26.33 16.88 -3.24
CA GLY A 69 -27.12 17.38 -4.35
C GLY A 69 -26.29 17.81 -5.56
N SER A 70 -25.03 17.44 -5.60
CA SER A 70 -24.12 17.86 -6.65
C SER A 70 -23.16 16.74 -6.99
N GLU A 71 -22.52 16.84 -8.14
CA GLU A 71 -21.46 15.89 -8.52
C GLU A 71 -20.09 16.47 -8.22
N ASN A 72 -20.04 17.65 -7.62
CA ASN A 72 -18.78 18.26 -7.26
C ASN A 72 -18.25 17.62 -5.99
N TYR A 73 -16.95 17.41 -5.93
CA TYR A 73 -16.35 16.78 -4.77
C TYR A 73 -14.98 17.39 -4.46
N THR A 74 -14.55 17.16 -3.25
CA THR A 74 -13.20 17.47 -2.81
C THR A 74 -12.57 16.16 -2.35
N THR A 75 -11.36 15.86 -2.78
CA THR A 75 -10.66 14.69 -2.28
C THR A 75 -10.05 15.07 -0.94
N ARG A 76 -10.32 14.25 0.07
CA ARG A 76 -9.81 14.50 1.41
C ARG A 76 -9.05 13.29 1.92
N TYR A 77 -8.17 13.51 2.87
CA TYR A 77 -7.27 12.50 3.37
C TYR A 77 -7.32 12.43 4.89
N GLY A 78 -7.08 11.24 5.42
CA GLY A 78 -6.81 11.09 6.84
C GLY A 78 -5.34 11.35 7.11
N THR A 79 -4.94 11.28 8.36
CA THR A 79 -3.54 11.47 8.71
C THR A 79 -2.76 10.20 8.42
N TRP A 80 -1.48 10.34 8.17
CA TRP A 80 -0.61 9.20 7.97
C TRP A 80 -0.47 8.42 9.28
N LYS A 81 -0.59 7.09 9.20
CA LYS A 81 -0.51 6.21 10.36
C LYS A 81 0.43 5.07 10.08
N ARG A 82 0.97 4.48 11.12
CA ARG A 82 1.81 3.28 11.00
C ARG A 82 0.96 2.04 11.20
N PRO A 83 1.32 0.93 10.53
CA PRO A 83 0.58 -0.32 10.71
C PRO A 83 0.50 -0.74 12.17
N GLY A 84 -0.65 -1.29 12.54
CA GLY A 84 -0.87 -1.74 13.91
C GLY A 84 -1.29 -0.67 14.87
N GLY A 85 -1.37 0.58 14.43
CA GLY A 85 -1.76 1.68 15.31
C GLY A 85 -3.25 1.95 15.24
N THR A 86 -3.62 3.19 15.01
CA THR A 86 -5.01 3.59 14.96
C THR A 86 -5.45 3.80 13.53
N HIS A 87 -6.74 3.98 13.34
CA HIS A 87 -7.29 4.22 12.00
C HIS A 87 -6.87 5.59 11.48
N SER A 88 -6.70 5.66 10.15
CA SER A 88 -6.59 6.91 9.44
C SER A 88 -8.00 7.23 8.94
N THR A 89 -8.52 8.41 9.23
CA THR A 89 -9.92 8.72 8.95
C THR A 89 -10.06 9.99 8.14
N VAL A 90 -10.87 9.88 7.08
CA VAL A 90 -11.28 11.03 6.29
C VAL A 90 -12.57 11.55 6.89
N PHE A 91 -12.64 12.85 7.15
CA PHE A 91 -13.85 13.50 7.63
C PHE A 91 -14.40 14.41 6.55
N CYS A 92 -15.62 14.18 6.12
CA CYS A 92 -16.31 15.08 5.21
C CYS A 92 -17.10 16.09 6.03
N GLN A 93 -17.44 17.20 5.42
CA GLN A 93 -18.21 18.23 6.10
C GLN A 93 -19.69 17.86 6.13
N SER A 94 -20.47 18.57 6.94
CA SER A 94 -21.85 18.23 7.13
C SER A 94 -22.70 18.37 5.86
N ASN A 95 -22.26 19.21 4.93
CA ASN A 95 -22.95 19.39 3.66
C ASN A 95 -22.37 18.52 2.56
N GLU A 96 -21.62 17.51 2.93
CA GLU A 96 -20.99 16.58 1.97
C GLU A 96 -21.37 15.15 2.27
N GLU A 97 -21.15 14.29 1.30
CA GLU A 97 -21.33 12.85 1.44
C GLU A 97 -20.02 12.16 1.10
N VAL A 98 -19.59 11.23 1.93
CA VAL A 98 -18.35 10.50 1.68
C VAL A 98 -18.59 9.38 0.68
N ALA A 99 -17.65 9.21 -0.25
CA ALA A 99 -17.72 8.13 -1.25
C ALA A 99 -16.33 7.83 -1.76
N SER A 100 -16.23 6.78 -2.57
CA SER A 100 -14.98 6.40 -3.24
C SER A 100 -13.81 6.28 -2.28
N GLY A 101 -14.04 5.57 -1.18
CA GLY A 101 -12.99 5.37 -0.19
C GLY A 101 -11.88 4.47 -0.69
N SER A 102 -10.66 4.81 -0.35
CA SER A 102 -9.48 4.04 -0.68
C SER A 102 -8.38 4.44 0.29
N TRP A 103 -7.16 4.05 0.00
CA TRP A 103 -6.05 4.45 0.85
C TRP A 103 -4.78 4.60 0.03
N GLU A 104 -3.81 5.28 0.61
CA GLU A 104 -2.50 5.46 0.03
C GLU A 104 -1.45 4.91 0.97
N LEU A 105 -0.36 4.44 0.40
CA LEU A 105 0.75 3.86 1.15
C LEU A 105 2.02 4.64 0.83
N ARG A 106 2.94 4.67 1.80
CA ARG A 106 4.27 5.22 1.54
C ARG A 106 5.28 4.50 2.43
N GLY A 107 6.50 4.42 1.97
CA GLY A 107 7.57 3.80 2.72
C GLY A 107 8.19 4.76 3.69
#